data_f45b1a616565d6e4a9dea5007db0a179
#
_entry.id   f45b1a616565d6e4a9dea5007db0a179
#
_cell.length_a   1.000
_cell.length_b   1.000
_cell.length_c   1.000
_cell.angle_alpha   90.00
_cell.angle_beta   90.00
_cell.angle_gamma   90.00
#
_symmetry.space_group_name_H-M   'P 1'
#
loop_
_entity.id
_entity.type
_entity.pdbx_description
1 polymer ?
#
loop_
_entity_poly.entity_id
_entity_poly.type
_entity_poly.pdbx_seq_one_letter_code
_entity_poly.pdbx_strand_id
1 'polypeptide(L)'
;MRNTFGNLFTLTTFGESHGEAIGGVVDGMPPGIDVDIDFIQNELDRRRPGQSKITTSRKEADRVVLLSGIFEGKSTGAPIGFIVRNTDQHSKDYDNMRDVFRPSHADFTYLNKYGLRDYRGGGRSSARITIGRCVGGALAKLALKPLNIDIKAYTSQVGNIALDNDYPQYDFNKIETNAVRCPDAETAHRMEDLITEIKAMGDTIGGVITCVVRGCPTGLGEPEFGKLHAQIGAAMLGINAVKGFEYGKGFGGVSERGSQQNDEFVNTDGCISTLTNNSGGIQGGISNGQDIYFRVAFKPVATLLREQNTVDTVGNPTELNVRGRHDACVLPRAVPIVEAMTAMVILDNYLLNKTIK
;
A
#
# COMPACT_ATOMS: atom_id res chain seq x y z
N MET A 1 -17.37 -1.12 -13.84
CA MET A 1 -16.31 -1.62 -12.91
C MET A 1 -15.08 -0.76 -13.09
N ARG A 2 -14.41 -0.42 -12.00
CA ARG A 2 -13.19 0.40 -12.05
C ARG A 2 -11.97 -0.51 -11.85
N ASN A 3 -11.24 -0.81 -12.93
CA ASN A 3 -9.98 -1.57 -12.90
C ASN A 3 -8.77 -0.70 -13.26
N THR A 4 -9.00 0.61 -13.45
CA THR A 4 -8.00 1.62 -13.78
C THR A 4 -7.90 2.63 -12.65
N PHE A 5 -6.68 3.00 -12.29
CA PHE A 5 -6.30 4.02 -11.31
C PHE A 5 -5.49 5.11 -12.02
N GLY A 6 -5.61 6.38 -11.56
CA GLY A 6 -4.88 7.54 -12.10
C GLY A 6 -5.65 8.29 -13.18
N ASN A 7 -5.10 9.41 -13.62
CA ASN A 7 -5.65 10.29 -14.66
C ASN A 7 -4.73 10.35 -15.90
N LEU A 8 -3.50 10.86 -15.75
CA LEU A 8 -2.47 10.88 -16.80
C LEU A 8 -1.52 9.68 -16.67
N PHE A 9 -1.00 9.44 -15.45
CA PHE A 9 -0.29 8.20 -15.16
C PHE A 9 -1.29 7.17 -14.66
N THR A 10 -1.63 6.21 -15.51
CA THR A 10 -2.68 5.24 -15.19
C THR A 10 -2.17 3.83 -15.07
N LEU A 11 -2.82 3.05 -14.21
CA LEU A 11 -2.60 1.62 -14.06
C LEU A 11 -3.93 0.88 -14.24
N THR A 12 -4.05 0.07 -15.27
CA THR A 12 -5.13 -0.91 -15.42
C THR A 12 -4.64 -2.29 -15.04
N THR A 13 -5.34 -3.00 -14.15
CA THR A 13 -4.94 -4.34 -13.69
C THR A 13 -5.95 -5.41 -14.08
N PHE A 14 -5.45 -6.63 -14.34
CA PHE A 14 -6.23 -7.84 -14.60
C PHE A 14 -5.66 -9.06 -13.86
N GLY A 15 -6.40 -10.16 -13.91
CA GLY A 15 -6.02 -11.43 -13.27
C GLY A 15 -6.51 -11.57 -11.84
N GLU A 16 -6.53 -12.79 -11.34
CA GLU A 16 -7.03 -13.24 -10.04
C GLU A 16 -5.97 -14.03 -9.27
N SER A 17 -6.19 -14.18 -7.95
CA SER A 17 -5.23 -14.85 -7.06
C SER A 17 -4.93 -16.30 -7.41
N HIS A 18 -5.88 -17.00 -8.04
CA HIS A 18 -5.76 -18.40 -8.48
C HIS A 18 -5.96 -18.54 -10.01
N GLY A 19 -5.91 -17.42 -10.75
CA GLY A 19 -5.80 -17.42 -12.20
C GLY A 19 -4.38 -17.78 -12.65
N GLU A 20 -4.14 -17.76 -13.97
CA GLU A 20 -2.84 -18.07 -14.56
C GLU A 20 -1.77 -17.01 -14.19
N ALA A 21 -2.17 -15.74 -14.20
CA ALA A 21 -1.28 -14.61 -13.92
C ALA A 21 -2.05 -13.42 -13.35
N ILE A 22 -1.30 -12.50 -12.74
CA ILE A 22 -1.71 -11.13 -12.49
C ILE A 22 -0.91 -10.24 -13.41
N GLY A 23 -1.58 -9.28 -14.06
CA GLY A 23 -0.91 -8.36 -14.95
C GLY A 23 -1.56 -6.99 -14.93
N GLY A 24 -1.00 -6.12 -15.73
CA GLY A 24 -1.53 -4.77 -15.93
C GLY A 24 -0.89 -4.06 -17.11
N VAL A 25 -1.43 -2.89 -17.36
CA VAL A 25 -0.91 -1.91 -18.30
C VAL A 25 -0.73 -0.60 -17.55
N VAL A 26 0.49 -0.07 -17.58
CA VAL A 26 0.79 1.31 -17.17
C VAL A 26 0.80 2.17 -18.40
N ASP A 27 0.02 3.23 -18.41
CA ASP A 27 -0.01 4.23 -19.48
C ASP A 27 0.35 5.62 -18.93
N GLY A 28 0.81 6.53 -19.79
CA GLY A 28 1.25 7.85 -19.38
C GLY A 28 2.62 7.91 -18.70
N MET A 29 3.42 6.84 -18.80
CA MET A 29 4.83 6.89 -18.35
C MET A 29 5.61 7.87 -19.22
N PRO A 30 6.28 8.90 -18.67
CA PRO A 30 7.11 9.82 -19.45
C PRO A 30 8.17 9.08 -20.26
N PRO A 31 8.43 9.46 -21.52
CA PRO A 31 9.49 8.82 -22.32
C PRO A 31 10.88 9.17 -21.80
N GLY A 32 11.85 8.29 -22.05
CA GLY A 32 13.26 8.51 -21.73
C GLY A 32 13.64 8.20 -20.28
N ILE A 33 12.73 7.71 -19.46
CA ILE A 33 13.05 7.27 -18.08
C ILE A 33 13.79 5.93 -18.13
N ASP A 34 14.90 5.83 -17.39
CA ASP A 34 15.62 4.57 -17.24
C ASP A 34 14.77 3.56 -16.45
N VAL A 35 14.44 2.44 -17.10
CA VAL A 35 13.62 1.37 -16.52
C VAL A 35 14.52 0.27 -15.97
N ASP A 36 14.83 0.39 -14.68
CA ASP A 36 15.61 -0.60 -13.94
C ASP A 36 14.70 -1.77 -13.53
N ILE A 37 14.86 -2.92 -14.21
CA ILE A 37 14.05 -4.13 -13.97
C ILE A 37 14.38 -4.73 -12.60
N ASP A 38 15.62 -4.66 -12.15
CA ASP A 38 16.02 -5.18 -10.84
C ASP A 38 15.42 -4.35 -9.72
N PHE A 39 15.32 -3.04 -9.89
CA PHE A 39 14.57 -2.17 -8.96
C PHE A 39 13.09 -2.58 -8.89
N ILE A 40 12.43 -2.78 -10.03
CA ILE A 40 11.02 -3.21 -10.06
C ILE A 40 10.86 -4.58 -9.38
N GLN A 41 11.77 -5.51 -9.64
CA GLN A 41 11.74 -6.84 -9.00
C GLN A 41 11.97 -6.74 -7.49
N ASN A 42 12.88 -5.88 -7.03
CA ASN A 42 13.11 -5.66 -5.60
C ASN A 42 11.87 -5.10 -4.89
N GLU A 43 11.12 -4.19 -5.51
CA GLU A 43 9.85 -3.68 -4.96
C GLU A 43 8.79 -4.80 -4.84
N LEU A 44 8.76 -5.73 -5.80
CA LEU A 44 7.92 -6.94 -5.71
C LEU A 44 8.41 -7.90 -4.62
N ASP A 45 9.72 -8.07 -4.49
CA ASP A 45 10.33 -8.93 -3.47
C ASP A 45 10.03 -8.43 -2.06
N ARG A 46 9.99 -7.11 -1.84
CA ARG A 46 9.54 -6.50 -0.59
C ARG A 46 8.07 -6.82 -0.26
N ARG A 47 7.22 -7.03 -1.29
CA ARG A 47 5.79 -7.34 -1.12
C ARG A 47 5.53 -8.85 -1.00
N ARG A 48 6.33 -9.72 -1.62
CA ARG A 48 6.06 -11.16 -1.77
C ARG A 48 5.82 -11.86 -0.42
N PRO A 49 5.11 -13.01 -0.39
CA PRO A 49 5.00 -13.85 0.79
C PRO A 49 6.33 -14.55 1.12
N GLY A 50 6.45 -15.09 2.33
CA GLY A 50 7.58 -15.96 2.72
C GLY A 50 8.90 -15.25 2.99
N GLN A 51 8.88 -13.97 3.31
CA GLN A 51 10.09 -13.17 3.54
C GLN A 51 10.75 -13.40 4.90
N SER A 52 9.97 -13.78 5.91
CA SER A 52 10.42 -13.91 7.29
C SER A 52 9.59 -14.90 8.09
N LYS A 53 10.00 -15.20 9.33
CA LYS A 53 9.26 -16.07 10.25
C LYS A 53 7.88 -15.52 10.64
N ILE A 54 7.70 -14.21 10.63
CA ILE A 54 6.45 -13.52 10.98
C ILE A 54 5.46 -13.41 9.82
N THR A 55 5.88 -13.70 8.59
CA THR A 55 5.01 -13.70 7.40
C THR A 55 4.51 -15.12 7.09
N THR A 56 3.59 -15.24 6.13
CA THR A 56 3.11 -16.54 5.62
C THR A 56 4.24 -17.38 5.05
N SER A 57 4.14 -18.71 5.18
CA SER A 57 5.11 -19.67 4.63
C SER A 57 4.95 -19.95 3.12
N ARG A 58 3.99 -19.30 2.45
CA ARG A 58 3.81 -19.39 0.99
C ARG A 58 5.06 -18.89 0.26
N LYS A 59 5.48 -19.57 -0.80
CA LYS A 59 6.67 -19.22 -1.58
C LYS A 59 6.26 -18.89 -3.01
N GLU A 60 6.36 -17.61 -3.37
CA GLU A 60 6.12 -17.12 -4.73
C GLU A 60 7.33 -16.28 -5.14
N ALA A 61 7.84 -16.50 -6.31
CA ALA A 61 8.95 -15.70 -6.82
C ALA A 61 8.52 -14.32 -7.31
N ASP A 62 7.23 -14.14 -7.62
CA ASP A 62 6.62 -12.90 -8.14
C ASP A 62 7.44 -12.23 -9.25
N ARG A 63 8.01 -13.05 -10.15
CA ARG A 63 8.83 -12.56 -11.26
C ARG A 63 8.02 -11.74 -12.23
N VAL A 64 8.40 -10.47 -12.41
CA VAL A 64 7.78 -9.58 -13.39
C VAL A 64 8.37 -9.82 -14.78
N VAL A 65 7.49 -9.82 -15.79
CA VAL A 65 7.86 -9.79 -17.20
C VAL A 65 7.23 -8.55 -17.81
N LEU A 66 8.07 -7.65 -18.33
CA LEU A 66 7.63 -6.46 -19.06
C LEU A 66 7.50 -6.83 -20.54
N LEU A 67 6.36 -6.46 -21.17
CA LEU A 67 5.97 -6.94 -22.49
C LEU A 67 6.08 -5.86 -23.57
N SER A 68 6.05 -4.59 -23.19
CA SER A 68 5.99 -3.43 -24.12
C SER A 68 6.44 -2.14 -23.44
N GLY A 69 6.56 -1.06 -24.22
CA GLY A 69 6.78 0.30 -23.72
C GLY A 69 8.22 0.62 -23.34
N ILE A 70 9.19 -0.28 -23.64
CA ILE A 70 10.60 -0.12 -23.30
C ILE A 70 11.45 -0.40 -24.52
N PHE A 71 12.42 0.47 -24.77
CA PHE A 71 13.44 0.32 -25.80
C PHE A 71 14.80 0.71 -25.22
N GLU A 72 15.82 -0.15 -25.38
CA GLU A 72 17.18 0.06 -24.87
C GLU A 72 17.20 0.47 -23.37
N GLY A 73 16.36 -0.15 -22.53
CA GLY A 73 16.30 0.12 -21.11
C GLY A 73 15.54 1.41 -20.73
N LYS A 74 14.96 2.13 -21.68
CA LYS A 74 14.22 3.38 -21.45
C LYS A 74 12.75 3.25 -21.82
N SER A 75 11.90 3.97 -21.08
CA SER A 75 10.49 4.12 -21.43
C SER A 75 10.34 4.86 -22.77
N THR A 76 9.40 4.40 -23.61
CA THR A 76 9.15 4.98 -24.95
C THR A 76 8.01 5.98 -24.96
N GLY A 77 7.22 6.08 -23.89
CA GLY A 77 5.93 6.78 -23.85
C GLY A 77 4.75 5.92 -24.32
N ALA A 78 5.00 4.75 -24.91
CA ALA A 78 3.95 3.77 -25.19
C ALA A 78 3.54 3.02 -23.91
N PRO A 79 2.33 2.40 -23.87
CA PRO A 79 1.87 1.65 -22.72
C PRO A 79 2.83 0.51 -22.35
N ILE A 80 3.15 0.39 -21.05
CA ILE A 80 3.99 -0.67 -20.51
C ILE A 80 3.08 -1.79 -20.02
N GLY A 81 2.98 -2.87 -20.79
CA GLY A 81 2.32 -4.10 -20.40
C GLY A 81 3.22 -4.97 -19.54
N PHE A 82 2.66 -5.60 -18.51
CA PHE A 82 3.41 -6.52 -17.64
C PHE A 82 2.56 -7.68 -17.16
N ILE A 83 3.21 -8.79 -16.84
CA ILE A 83 2.61 -9.97 -16.19
C ILE A 83 3.51 -10.52 -15.10
N VAL A 84 2.88 -11.13 -14.08
CA VAL A 84 3.50 -11.96 -13.04
C VAL A 84 2.70 -13.27 -12.96
N ARG A 85 3.34 -14.40 -13.23
CA ARG A 85 2.68 -15.71 -13.21
C ARG A 85 2.44 -16.19 -11.78
N ASN A 86 1.31 -16.88 -11.58
CA ASN A 86 1.03 -17.59 -10.33
C ASN A 86 1.66 -18.98 -10.39
N THR A 87 2.50 -19.34 -9.43
CA THR A 87 3.27 -20.62 -9.45
C THR A 87 3.02 -21.52 -8.24
N ASP A 88 2.58 -20.98 -7.08
CA ASP A 88 2.36 -21.74 -5.83
C ASP A 88 0.90 -21.59 -5.36
N GLN A 89 -0.06 -21.89 -6.25
CA GLN A 89 -1.49 -21.86 -5.92
C GLN A 89 -1.97 -23.27 -5.53
N HIS A 90 -2.40 -23.44 -4.27
CA HIS A 90 -2.99 -24.66 -3.76
C HIS A 90 -4.50 -24.51 -3.62
N SER A 91 -5.22 -24.73 -4.73
CA SER A 91 -6.69 -24.53 -4.77
C SER A 91 -7.47 -25.46 -3.82
N LYS A 92 -6.93 -26.65 -3.50
CA LYS A 92 -7.51 -27.61 -2.56
C LYS A 92 -7.58 -27.10 -1.11
N ASP A 93 -6.75 -26.16 -0.73
CA ASP A 93 -6.75 -25.58 0.61
C ASP A 93 -8.02 -24.74 0.89
N TYR A 94 -8.84 -24.49 -0.14
CA TYR A 94 -10.04 -23.65 -0.07
C TYR A 94 -11.36 -24.41 -0.24
N ASP A 95 -11.33 -25.74 -0.39
CA ASP A 95 -12.55 -26.54 -0.66
C ASP A 95 -13.57 -26.44 0.47
N ASN A 96 -13.13 -26.36 1.74
CA ASN A 96 -13.98 -26.18 2.91
C ASN A 96 -14.59 -24.75 3.02
N MET A 97 -14.20 -23.82 2.15
CA MET A 97 -14.71 -22.45 2.11
C MET A 97 -15.67 -22.22 0.93
N ARG A 98 -15.96 -23.26 0.15
CA ARG A 98 -16.76 -23.15 -1.06
C ARG A 98 -18.17 -22.65 -0.77
N ASP A 99 -18.81 -23.22 0.23
CA ASP A 99 -20.22 -22.98 0.53
C ASP A 99 -20.40 -22.21 1.86
N VAL A 100 -19.35 -21.55 2.35
CA VAL A 100 -19.34 -20.84 3.64
C VAL A 100 -18.77 -19.44 3.46
N PHE A 101 -19.23 -18.47 4.24
CA PHE A 101 -18.69 -17.10 4.22
C PHE A 101 -17.68 -16.91 5.34
N ARG A 102 -16.47 -16.50 5.00
CA ARG A 102 -15.45 -16.12 6.00
C ARG A 102 -15.86 -14.83 6.70
N PRO A 103 -15.89 -14.78 8.04
CA PRO A 103 -16.17 -13.55 8.78
C PRO A 103 -15.23 -12.41 8.38
N SER A 104 -15.77 -11.21 8.19
CA SER A 104 -15.01 -10.00 7.78
C SER A 104 -14.25 -10.10 6.45
N HIS A 105 -14.47 -11.15 5.65
CA HIS A 105 -13.92 -11.28 4.29
C HIS A 105 -14.95 -10.80 3.25
N ALA A 106 -14.50 -10.61 2.01
CA ALA A 106 -15.36 -10.14 0.91
C ALA A 106 -16.32 -11.20 0.33
N ASP A 107 -16.35 -12.41 0.86
CA ASP A 107 -17.05 -13.55 0.27
C ASP A 107 -18.53 -13.27 0.02
N PHE A 108 -19.25 -12.82 1.06
CA PHE A 108 -20.67 -12.50 0.99
C PHE A 108 -20.96 -11.33 0.04
N THR A 109 -20.21 -10.22 0.21
CA THR A 109 -20.43 -9.01 -0.59
C THR A 109 -20.10 -9.23 -2.07
N TYR A 110 -19.08 -10.06 -2.35
CA TYR A 110 -18.66 -10.39 -3.71
C TYR A 110 -19.72 -11.25 -4.41
N LEU A 111 -20.21 -12.31 -3.73
CA LEU A 111 -21.26 -13.19 -4.25
C LEU A 111 -22.54 -12.39 -4.53
N ASN A 112 -22.99 -11.56 -3.60
CA ASN A 112 -24.20 -10.75 -3.77
C ASN A 112 -24.09 -9.72 -4.89
N LYS A 113 -22.90 -9.17 -5.10
CA LYS A 113 -22.69 -8.16 -6.15
C LYS A 113 -22.61 -8.74 -7.54
N TYR A 114 -21.94 -9.90 -7.70
CA TYR A 114 -21.60 -10.45 -9.01
C TYR A 114 -22.38 -11.75 -9.35
N GLY A 115 -23.11 -12.32 -8.38
CA GLY A 115 -23.81 -13.60 -8.56
C GLY A 115 -22.89 -14.82 -8.64
N LEU A 116 -21.57 -14.60 -8.66
CA LEU A 116 -20.54 -15.62 -8.76
C LEU A 116 -19.33 -15.23 -7.90
N ARG A 117 -18.75 -16.21 -7.22
CA ARG A 117 -17.54 -16.07 -6.41
C ARG A 117 -16.55 -17.17 -6.74
N ASP A 118 -15.30 -16.82 -7.03
CA ASP A 118 -14.21 -17.78 -6.95
C ASP A 118 -13.81 -17.95 -5.47
N TYR A 119 -14.20 -19.08 -4.87
CA TYR A 119 -13.90 -19.39 -3.47
C TYR A 119 -12.41 -19.65 -3.22
N ARG A 120 -11.63 -19.92 -4.26
CA ARG A 120 -10.18 -20.17 -4.20
C ARG A 120 -9.44 -18.86 -3.96
N GLY A 121 -9.18 -18.53 -2.70
CA GLY A 121 -8.34 -17.37 -2.30
C GLY A 121 -8.95 -15.98 -2.43
N GLY A 122 -10.17 -15.83 -2.99
CA GLY A 122 -10.88 -14.57 -3.06
C GLY A 122 -10.70 -13.75 -4.34
N GLY A 123 -10.11 -14.30 -5.40
CA GLY A 123 -10.05 -13.68 -6.72
C GLY A 123 -9.46 -12.27 -6.72
N ARG A 124 -10.23 -11.29 -7.26
CA ARG A 124 -9.86 -9.87 -7.28
C ARG A 124 -9.88 -9.17 -5.91
N SER A 125 -10.53 -9.75 -4.89
CA SER A 125 -10.50 -9.22 -3.52
C SER A 125 -9.27 -9.67 -2.72
N SER A 126 -8.44 -10.55 -3.28
CA SER A 126 -7.22 -11.04 -2.65
C SER A 126 -6.13 -9.97 -2.58
N ALA A 127 -5.33 -9.98 -1.50
CA ALA A 127 -4.13 -9.14 -1.40
C ALA A 127 -3.08 -9.43 -2.49
N ARG A 128 -3.17 -10.58 -3.20
CA ARG A 128 -2.27 -10.91 -4.28
C ARG A 128 -2.35 -9.94 -5.46
N ILE A 129 -3.50 -9.34 -5.73
CA ILE A 129 -3.66 -8.33 -6.80
C ILE A 129 -2.79 -7.08 -6.60
N THR A 130 -2.29 -6.85 -5.39
CA THR A 130 -1.41 -5.72 -5.10
C THR A 130 -0.05 -5.81 -5.81
N ILE A 131 0.30 -6.97 -6.40
CA ILE A 131 1.42 -7.12 -7.34
C ILE A 131 1.37 -6.04 -8.42
N GLY A 132 0.22 -5.85 -9.07
CA GLY A 132 0.06 -4.84 -10.11
C GLY A 132 0.32 -3.42 -9.60
N ARG A 133 -0.11 -3.13 -8.36
CA ARG A 133 0.14 -1.83 -7.72
C ARG A 133 1.62 -1.60 -7.46
N CYS A 134 2.36 -2.64 -7.00
CA CYS A 134 3.80 -2.54 -6.78
C CYS A 134 4.58 -2.32 -8.08
N VAL A 135 4.20 -2.98 -9.19
CA VAL A 135 4.83 -2.74 -10.50
C VAL A 135 4.56 -1.30 -10.98
N GLY A 136 3.29 -0.84 -10.94
CA GLY A 136 2.94 0.53 -11.32
C GLY A 136 3.64 1.57 -10.43
N GLY A 137 3.71 1.31 -9.12
CA GLY A 137 4.40 2.18 -8.18
C GLY A 137 5.92 2.19 -8.35
N ALA A 138 6.54 1.06 -8.69
CA ALA A 138 7.97 0.99 -8.99
C ALA A 138 8.31 1.83 -10.24
N LEU A 139 7.51 1.71 -11.30
CA LEU A 139 7.64 2.56 -12.49
C LEU A 139 7.46 4.04 -12.15
N ALA A 140 6.47 4.39 -11.31
CA ALA A 140 6.27 5.76 -10.84
C ALA A 140 7.48 6.27 -10.03
N LYS A 141 8.03 5.45 -9.11
CA LYS A 141 9.25 5.80 -8.36
C LYS A 141 10.44 6.07 -9.29
N LEU A 142 10.62 5.27 -10.35
CA LEU A 142 11.68 5.50 -11.34
C LEU A 142 11.51 6.86 -12.06
N ALA A 143 10.27 7.25 -12.37
CA ALA A 143 9.99 8.56 -12.97
C ALA A 143 10.15 9.73 -11.97
N LEU A 144 9.93 9.50 -10.67
CA LEU A 144 10.10 10.51 -9.62
C LEU A 144 11.57 10.69 -9.19
N LYS A 145 12.42 9.67 -9.35
CA LYS A 145 13.83 9.69 -8.94
C LYS A 145 14.63 10.85 -9.52
N PRO A 146 14.55 11.18 -10.83
CA PRO A 146 15.24 12.34 -11.39
C PRO A 146 14.76 13.69 -10.85
N LEU A 147 13.58 13.72 -10.22
CA LEU A 147 12.99 14.90 -9.59
C LEU A 147 13.39 15.06 -8.12
N ASN A 148 14.22 14.15 -7.60
CA ASN A 148 14.60 14.07 -6.19
C ASN A 148 13.41 13.92 -5.23
N ILE A 149 12.32 13.29 -5.69
CA ILE A 149 11.17 12.97 -4.85
C ILE A 149 11.37 11.54 -4.31
N ASP A 150 11.53 11.43 -2.99
CA ASP A 150 11.70 10.16 -2.27
C ASP A 150 10.45 9.81 -1.45
N ILE A 151 10.08 8.54 -1.46
CA ILE A 151 8.89 8.03 -0.78
C ILE A 151 9.30 6.84 0.06
N LYS A 152 9.14 6.97 1.37
CA LYS A 152 9.42 5.92 2.34
C LYS A 152 8.22 5.67 3.22
N ALA A 153 7.89 4.40 3.42
CA ALA A 153 6.90 4.00 4.39
C ALA A 153 7.49 2.97 5.36
N TYR A 154 6.96 2.94 6.56
CA TYR A 154 7.41 2.04 7.62
C TYR A 154 6.27 1.68 8.56
N THR A 155 6.41 0.55 9.23
CA THR A 155 5.50 0.13 10.30
C THR A 155 5.74 1.01 11.52
N SER A 156 4.76 1.82 11.88
CA SER A 156 4.81 2.70 13.05
C SER A 156 4.07 2.16 14.25
N GLN A 157 3.18 1.16 14.06
CA GLN A 157 2.46 0.51 15.15
C GLN A 157 2.05 -0.91 14.78
N VAL A 158 2.15 -1.85 15.73
CA VAL A 158 1.54 -3.19 15.68
C VAL A 158 0.76 -3.40 16.98
N GLY A 159 -0.55 -3.62 16.88
CA GLY A 159 -1.42 -3.71 18.05
C GLY A 159 -1.28 -2.48 18.95
N ASN A 160 -0.85 -2.67 20.18
CA ASN A 160 -0.61 -1.62 21.18
C ASN A 160 0.85 -1.15 21.26
N ILE A 161 1.75 -1.73 20.46
CA ILE A 161 3.16 -1.33 20.40
C ILE A 161 3.33 -0.32 19.28
N ALA A 162 3.64 0.92 19.62
CA ALA A 162 3.82 2.03 18.68
C ALA A 162 5.18 2.69 18.86
N LEU A 163 5.65 3.34 17.79
CA LEU A 163 6.73 4.31 17.86
C LEU A 163 6.27 5.56 18.59
N ASP A 164 7.18 6.16 19.35
CA ASP A 164 6.85 7.27 20.23
C ASP A 164 6.61 8.58 19.51
N ASN A 165 6.94 8.70 18.24
CA ASN A 165 6.51 9.89 17.50
C ASN A 165 7.12 10.20 16.14
N ASP A 166 7.67 11.43 16.03
CA ASP A 166 7.81 12.20 14.81
C ASP A 166 8.81 11.58 13.84
N TYR A 167 8.38 11.37 12.62
CA TYR A 167 9.16 10.78 11.54
C TYR A 167 10.56 11.42 11.35
N PRO A 168 10.82 12.71 11.63
CA PRO A 168 12.15 13.29 11.47
C PRO A 168 13.24 12.70 12.39
N GLN A 169 12.84 12.06 13.49
CA GLN A 169 13.77 11.44 14.44
C GLN A 169 14.30 10.08 14.00
N TYR A 170 13.70 9.48 12.96
CA TYR A 170 14.05 8.14 12.52
C TYR A 170 14.96 8.12 11.28
N ASP A 171 15.97 7.26 11.32
CA ASP A 171 16.80 6.93 10.18
C ASP A 171 16.10 5.92 9.27
N PHE A 172 15.61 6.38 8.13
CA PHE A 172 14.88 5.55 7.17
C PHE A 172 15.73 4.46 6.50
N ASN A 173 17.08 4.53 6.59
CA ASN A 173 17.94 3.45 6.13
C ASN A 173 17.78 2.18 7.00
N LYS A 174 17.23 2.30 8.20
CA LYS A 174 17.00 1.18 9.12
C LYS A 174 15.67 0.44 8.85
N ILE A 175 14.77 0.97 8.01
CA ILE A 175 13.46 0.37 7.75
C ILE A 175 13.58 -1.09 7.29
N GLU A 176 14.47 -1.38 6.35
CA GLU A 176 14.62 -2.73 5.77
C GLU A 176 15.57 -3.63 6.59
N THR A 177 16.08 -3.21 7.76
CA THR A 177 17.01 -4.00 8.58
C THR A 177 16.34 -5.03 9.46
N ASN A 178 15.01 -5.02 9.56
CA ASN A 178 14.21 -5.95 10.38
C ASN A 178 12.95 -6.42 9.65
N ALA A 179 12.36 -7.49 10.15
CA ALA A 179 11.25 -8.16 9.48
C ALA A 179 9.93 -7.38 9.51
N VAL A 180 9.73 -6.49 10.48
CA VAL A 180 8.51 -5.65 10.59
C VAL A 180 8.61 -4.35 9.79
N ARG A 181 9.81 -3.97 9.30
CA ARG A 181 10.07 -2.70 8.64
C ARG A 181 9.78 -1.49 9.54
N CYS A 182 10.30 -1.53 10.74
CA CYS A 182 10.25 -0.44 11.71
C CYS A 182 11.63 0.23 11.79
N PRO A 183 11.75 1.57 11.77
CA PRO A 183 13.04 2.25 11.78
C PRO A 183 13.75 2.23 13.14
N ASP A 184 13.04 1.87 14.22
CA ASP A 184 13.60 1.72 15.57
C ASP A 184 13.76 0.23 15.92
N ALA A 185 14.99 -0.17 16.26
CA ALA A 185 15.32 -1.58 16.44
C ALA A 185 14.68 -2.21 17.70
N GLU A 186 14.56 -1.44 18.80
CA GLU A 186 13.97 -1.93 20.03
C GLU A 186 12.47 -2.14 19.87
N THR A 187 11.77 -1.16 19.31
CA THR A 187 10.36 -1.25 18.99
C THR A 187 10.08 -2.34 17.96
N ALA A 188 10.96 -2.49 16.94
CA ALA A 188 10.88 -3.57 15.97
C ALA A 188 10.87 -4.95 16.62
N HIS A 189 11.78 -5.19 17.58
CA HIS A 189 11.87 -6.46 18.30
C HIS A 189 10.59 -6.74 19.09
N ARG A 190 10.07 -5.77 19.82
CA ARG A 190 8.80 -5.89 20.56
C ARG A 190 7.62 -6.19 19.63
N MET A 191 7.57 -5.56 18.45
CA MET A 191 6.55 -5.83 17.43
C MET A 191 6.67 -7.26 16.88
N GLU A 192 7.88 -7.74 16.61
CA GLU A 192 8.14 -9.12 16.15
C GLU A 192 7.71 -10.17 17.16
N ASP A 193 8.01 -9.93 18.43
CA ASP A 193 7.59 -10.81 19.55
C ASP A 193 6.06 -10.88 19.62
N LEU A 194 5.37 -9.73 19.60
CA LEU A 194 3.92 -9.68 19.62
C LEU A 194 3.30 -10.42 18.42
N ILE A 195 3.81 -10.22 17.20
CA ILE A 195 3.31 -10.94 16.03
C ILE A 195 3.52 -12.44 16.17
N THR A 196 4.66 -12.85 16.72
CA THR A 196 4.99 -14.28 16.94
C THR A 196 4.05 -14.92 17.95
N GLU A 197 3.76 -14.24 19.06
CA GLU A 197 2.79 -14.66 20.07
C GLU A 197 1.39 -14.84 19.47
N ILE A 198 0.88 -13.81 18.80
CA ILE A 198 -0.44 -13.82 18.14
C ILE A 198 -0.53 -14.94 17.09
N LYS A 199 0.53 -15.15 16.32
CA LYS A 199 0.61 -16.24 15.35
C LYS A 199 0.53 -17.60 15.99
N ALA A 200 1.19 -17.80 17.14
CA ALA A 200 1.15 -19.05 17.90
C ALA A 200 -0.26 -19.36 18.43
N MET A 201 -1.06 -18.33 18.70
CA MET A 201 -2.46 -18.45 19.12
C MET A 201 -3.41 -18.73 17.92
N GLY A 202 -2.92 -18.78 16.69
CA GLY A 202 -3.75 -18.90 15.49
C GLY A 202 -4.56 -17.64 15.15
N ASP A 203 -4.19 -16.50 15.73
CA ASP A 203 -4.88 -15.22 15.59
C ASP A 203 -4.11 -14.24 14.69
N THR A 204 -4.64 -13.03 14.51
CA THR A 204 -4.06 -11.99 13.66
C THR A 204 -4.11 -10.63 14.34
N ILE A 205 -3.21 -9.74 13.96
CA ILE A 205 -3.12 -8.39 14.52
C ILE A 205 -2.93 -7.35 13.41
N GLY A 206 -3.52 -6.18 13.61
CA GLY A 206 -3.39 -5.02 12.75
C GLY A 206 -2.38 -4.00 13.28
N GLY A 207 -2.38 -2.82 12.69
CA GLY A 207 -1.54 -1.72 13.14
C GLY A 207 -1.54 -0.56 12.16
N VAL A 208 -0.47 0.24 12.17
CA VAL A 208 -0.37 1.48 11.41
C VAL A 208 0.93 1.51 10.60
N ILE A 209 0.83 1.99 9.37
CA ILE A 209 1.97 2.34 8.52
C ILE A 209 2.02 3.86 8.40
N THR A 210 3.18 4.44 8.65
CA THR A 210 3.47 5.85 8.35
C THR A 210 4.21 5.94 7.02
N CYS A 211 3.83 6.91 6.19
CA CYS A 211 4.48 7.20 4.93
C CYS A 211 4.92 8.67 4.89
N VAL A 212 6.11 8.91 4.35
CA VAL A 212 6.70 10.23 4.18
C VAL A 212 7.16 10.40 2.74
N VAL A 213 6.76 11.53 2.13
CA VAL A 213 7.23 11.96 0.80
C VAL A 213 8.12 13.17 1.00
N ARG A 214 9.38 13.07 0.60
CA ARG A 214 10.38 14.15 0.65
C ARG A 214 10.65 14.70 -0.76
N GLY A 215 10.96 15.99 -0.83
CA GLY A 215 11.28 16.64 -2.10
C GLY A 215 10.08 16.91 -3.01
N CYS A 216 8.85 16.78 -2.49
CA CYS A 216 7.65 17.09 -3.24
C CYS A 216 7.57 18.60 -3.52
N PRO A 217 7.49 19.06 -4.79
CA PRO A 217 7.41 20.48 -5.08
C PRO A 217 6.09 21.08 -4.61
N THR A 218 6.07 22.40 -4.41
CA THR A 218 4.85 23.17 -4.20
C THR A 218 3.97 23.14 -5.44
N GLY A 219 2.66 22.97 -5.27
CA GLY A 219 1.68 23.14 -6.36
C GLY A 219 1.03 21.86 -6.87
N LEU A 220 1.27 20.70 -6.26
CA LEU A 220 0.59 19.46 -6.65
C LEU A 220 -0.77 19.33 -5.96
N GLY A 221 -1.79 18.99 -6.71
CA GLY A 221 -3.18 18.88 -6.25
C GLY A 221 -4.00 20.15 -6.54
N GLU A 222 -5.28 20.11 -6.18
CA GLU A 222 -6.27 21.11 -6.50
C GLU A 222 -6.97 21.66 -5.24
N PRO A 223 -7.52 22.90 -5.30
CA PRO A 223 -8.10 23.54 -4.10
C PRO A 223 -9.49 23.01 -3.72
N GLU A 224 -10.21 22.36 -4.64
CA GLU A 224 -11.57 21.85 -4.38
C GLU A 224 -11.68 20.37 -4.73
N PHE A 225 -11.96 20.02 -5.96
CA PHE A 225 -11.97 18.62 -6.40
C PHE A 225 -10.56 18.21 -6.81
N GLY A 226 -10.14 16.98 -6.42
CA GLY A 226 -8.76 16.55 -6.69
C GLY A 226 -7.73 17.03 -5.67
N LYS A 227 -8.14 17.42 -4.46
CA LYS A 227 -7.21 17.74 -3.36
C LYS A 227 -6.21 16.60 -3.16
N LEU A 228 -4.93 16.94 -3.05
CA LEU A 228 -3.86 15.94 -3.00
C LEU A 228 -4.05 14.95 -1.84
N HIS A 229 -4.38 15.44 -0.64
CA HIS A 229 -4.65 14.54 0.50
C HIS A 229 -5.87 13.65 0.28
N ALA A 230 -6.90 14.12 -0.45
CA ALA A 230 -8.07 13.31 -0.77
C ALA A 230 -7.73 12.20 -1.77
N GLN A 231 -6.89 12.49 -2.76
CA GLN A 231 -6.41 11.48 -3.72
C GLN A 231 -5.51 10.44 -3.03
N ILE A 232 -4.57 10.87 -2.16
CA ILE A 232 -3.75 9.98 -1.35
C ILE A 232 -4.66 9.12 -0.45
N GLY A 233 -5.61 9.73 0.26
CA GLY A 233 -6.56 9.02 1.12
C GLY A 233 -7.38 7.99 0.35
N ALA A 234 -7.90 8.33 -0.83
CA ALA A 234 -8.64 7.40 -1.69
C ALA A 234 -7.74 6.24 -2.17
N ALA A 235 -6.48 6.51 -2.52
CA ALA A 235 -5.51 5.49 -2.89
C ALA A 235 -5.21 4.53 -1.73
N MET A 236 -5.02 5.05 -0.51
CA MET A 236 -4.76 4.26 0.71
C MET A 236 -5.97 3.43 1.12
N LEU A 237 -7.17 4.03 1.20
CA LEU A 237 -8.42 3.33 1.52
C LEU A 237 -8.80 2.26 0.49
N GLY A 238 -8.26 2.36 -0.73
CA GLY A 238 -8.35 1.33 -1.76
C GLY A 238 -7.42 0.14 -1.57
N ILE A 239 -6.52 0.14 -0.58
CA ILE A 239 -5.64 -1.00 -0.26
C ILE A 239 -6.42 -2.00 0.62
N ASN A 240 -6.21 -3.30 0.37
CA ASN A 240 -6.85 -4.35 1.16
C ASN A 240 -6.52 -4.20 2.66
N ALA A 241 -7.51 -4.42 3.51
CA ALA A 241 -7.45 -4.32 4.97
C ALA A 241 -7.30 -2.90 5.55
N VAL A 242 -7.15 -1.86 4.76
CA VAL A 242 -7.13 -0.48 5.27
C VAL A 242 -8.49 -0.10 5.85
N LYS A 243 -8.46 0.61 6.99
CA LYS A 243 -9.64 1.08 7.76
C LYS A 243 -9.59 2.56 8.10
N GLY A 244 -8.42 3.19 8.03
CA GLY A 244 -8.27 4.59 8.38
C GLY A 244 -7.11 5.22 7.62
N PHE A 245 -7.23 6.53 7.44
CA PHE A 245 -6.22 7.41 6.87
C PHE A 245 -6.27 8.75 7.60
N GLU A 246 -5.10 9.26 7.95
CA GLU A 246 -4.93 10.63 8.45
C GLU A 246 -3.61 11.20 7.94
N TYR A 247 -3.54 12.54 7.77
CA TYR A 247 -2.33 13.23 7.32
C TYR A 247 -2.01 14.41 8.23
N GLY A 248 -0.76 14.82 8.27
CA GLY A 248 -0.31 15.82 9.23
C GLY A 248 -0.58 15.35 10.66
N LYS A 249 -1.01 16.28 11.52
CA LYS A 249 -1.43 15.94 12.90
C LYS A 249 -2.70 15.08 12.96
N GLY A 250 -3.53 15.09 11.91
CA GLY A 250 -4.73 14.27 11.82
C GLY A 250 -5.64 14.40 13.05
N PHE A 251 -6.08 13.26 13.59
CA PHE A 251 -6.93 13.21 14.78
C PHE A 251 -6.24 13.76 16.04
N GLY A 252 -4.91 13.72 16.13
CA GLY A 252 -4.15 14.27 17.27
C GLY A 252 -4.30 15.78 17.43
N GLY A 253 -4.53 16.50 16.31
CA GLY A 253 -4.66 17.94 16.31
C GLY A 253 -6.02 18.48 16.72
N VAL A 254 -7.09 17.65 16.78
CA VAL A 254 -8.48 18.16 17.01
C VAL A 254 -8.70 18.78 18.39
N SER A 255 -7.85 18.45 19.37
CA SER A 255 -7.90 19.03 20.73
C SER A 255 -7.05 20.30 20.87
N GLU A 256 -6.28 20.66 19.86
CA GLU A 256 -5.40 21.83 19.89
C GLU A 256 -6.14 23.10 19.40
N ARG A 257 -5.68 24.26 19.87
CA ARG A 257 -6.20 25.56 19.38
C ARG A 257 -5.58 25.89 18.03
N GLY A 258 -6.25 26.70 17.22
CA GLY A 258 -5.74 27.14 15.92
C GLY A 258 -4.35 27.78 15.99
N SER A 259 -4.06 28.54 17.06
CA SER A 259 -2.73 29.12 17.31
C SER A 259 -1.61 28.10 17.58
N GLN A 260 -1.96 26.87 17.91
CA GLN A 260 -1.03 25.76 18.12
C GLN A 260 -0.88 24.90 16.85
N GLN A 261 -1.89 24.94 16.00
CA GLN A 261 -1.96 24.18 14.74
C GLN A 261 -1.34 24.93 13.56
N ASN A 262 -1.44 26.27 13.56
CA ASN A 262 -0.99 27.06 12.41
C ASN A 262 0.52 26.90 12.19
N ASP A 263 0.90 26.51 10.98
CA ASP A 263 2.26 26.46 10.52
C ASP A 263 2.69 27.88 10.08
N GLU A 264 3.48 28.56 10.90
CA GLU A 264 3.95 29.93 10.63
C GLU A 264 4.88 29.92 9.41
N PHE A 265 4.63 30.83 8.47
CA PHE A 265 5.52 31.00 7.31
C PHE A 265 6.82 31.68 7.70
N VAL A 266 7.91 31.16 7.20
CA VAL A 266 9.26 31.72 7.35
C VAL A 266 9.93 31.88 5.99
N ASN A 267 10.83 32.84 5.90
CA ASN A 267 11.68 33.04 4.73
C ASN A 267 13.14 32.77 5.13
N THR A 268 13.73 31.74 4.54
CA THR A 268 15.13 31.39 4.73
C THR A 268 15.83 31.52 3.38
N ASP A 269 16.69 32.54 3.24
CA ASP A 269 17.50 32.81 2.04
C ASP A 269 16.66 32.90 0.74
N GLY A 270 15.49 33.51 0.84
CA GLY A 270 14.57 33.68 -0.31
C GLY A 270 13.63 32.50 -0.55
N CYS A 271 13.76 31.42 0.20
CA CYS A 271 12.86 30.28 0.17
C CYS A 271 11.76 30.44 1.23
N ILE A 272 10.49 30.46 0.81
CA ILE A 272 9.34 30.44 1.70
C ILE A 272 9.06 29.00 2.12
N SER A 273 9.00 28.77 3.43
CA SER A 273 8.67 27.49 4.04
C SER A 273 7.82 27.69 5.29
N THR A 274 7.57 26.65 6.06
CA THR A 274 6.87 26.77 7.34
C THR A 274 7.78 26.32 8.50
N LEU A 275 7.62 26.97 9.66
CA LEU A 275 8.40 26.65 10.87
C LEU A 275 8.05 25.27 11.43
N THR A 276 6.79 24.88 11.34
CA THR A 276 6.24 23.56 11.70
C THR A 276 5.60 22.93 10.48
N ASN A 277 5.22 21.67 10.58
CA ASN A 277 4.54 20.94 9.49
C ASN A 277 3.31 20.18 10.00
N ASN A 278 2.47 20.86 10.78
CA ASN A 278 1.25 20.29 11.35
C ASN A 278 0.23 19.92 10.25
N SER A 279 0.22 20.70 9.15
CA SER A 279 -0.61 20.44 7.97
C SER A 279 -0.16 19.25 7.11
N GLY A 280 1.00 18.65 7.43
CA GLY A 280 1.49 17.47 6.73
C GLY A 280 1.86 17.71 5.26
N GLY A 281 2.45 18.87 4.94
CA GLY A 281 2.94 19.22 3.60
C GLY A 281 1.85 19.63 2.61
N ILE A 282 0.59 19.74 3.03
CA ILE A 282 -0.55 20.02 2.15
C ILE A 282 -1.43 21.10 2.78
N GLN A 283 -1.58 22.23 2.10
CA GLN A 283 -2.43 23.35 2.51
C GLN A 283 -3.43 23.67 1.40
N GLY A 284 -4.71 23.81 1.76
CA GLY A 284 -5.78 24.06 0.79
C GLY A 284 -5.99 22.94 -0.24
N GLY A 285 -5.42 21.75 -0.03
CA GLY A 285 -5.46 20.63 -0.98
C GLY A 285 -4.25 20.55 -1.92
N ILE A 286 -3.29 21.47 -1.77
CA ILE A 286 -2.13 21.65 -2.65
C ILE A 286 -0.85 21.45 -1.81
N SER A 287 0.16 20.76 -2.37
CA SER A 287 1.45 20.61 -1.71
C SER A 287 2.14 21.96 -1.50
N ASN A 288 2.77 22.16 -0.34
CA ASN A 288 3.42 23.42 0.04
C ASN A 288 4.96 23.36 0.01
N GLY A 289 5.56 22.26 -0.45
CA GLY A 289 7.01 22.06 -0.52
C GLY A 289 7.64 21.44 0.72
N GLN A 290 6.88 21.28 1.81
CA GLN A 290 7.30 20.51 2.98
C GLN A 290 7.11 19.01 2.75
N ASP A 291 7.70 18.19 3.64
CA ASP A 291 7.47 16.75 3.62
C ASP A 291 5.97 16.45 3.75
N ILE A 292 5.44 15.60 2.86
CA ILE A 292 4.09 15.09 3.02
C ILE A 292 4.16 13.84 3.88
N TYR A 293 3.46 13.84 5.02
CA TYR A 293 3.39 12.67 5.87
C TYR A 293 1.95 12.31 6.27
N PHE A 294 1.71 11.00 6.35
CA PHE A 294 0.39 10.46 6.67
C PHE A 294 0.49 9.07 7.29
N ARG A 295 -0.60 8.62 7.92
CA ARG A 295 -0.73 7.34 8.58
C ARG A 295 -1.89 6.54 8.02
N VAL A 296 -1.71 5.23 7.92
CA VAL A 296 -2.69 4.31 7.34
C VAL A 296 -2.93 3.17 8.31
N ALA A 297 -4.16 3.04 8.80
CA ALA A 297 -4.55 2.00 9.74
C ALA A 297 -5.03 0.74 9.00
N PHE A 298 -4.47 -0.41 9.38
CA PHE A 298 -4.81 -1.72 8.85
C PHE A 298 -5.50 -2.58 9.91
N LYS A 299 -6.63 -3.17 9.57
CA LYS A 299 -7.29 -4.15 10.45
C LYS A 299 -6.50 -5.47 10.48
N PRO A 300 -6.71 -6.31 11.52
CA PRO A 300 -6.25 -7.70 11.49
C PRO A 300 -6.76 -8.45 10.26
N VAL A 301 -5.99 -9.45 9.81
CA VAL A 301 -6.39 -10.31 8.69
C VAL A 301 -7.63 -11.09 9.06
N ALA A 302 -8.62 -11.15 8.17
CA ALA A 302 -9.91 -11.80 8.45
C ALA A 302 -9.83 -13.33 8.56
N THR A 303 -8.81 -13.95 7.97
CA THR A 303 -8.63 -15.39 7.95
C THR A 303 -7.81 -15.84 9.15
N LEU A 304 -8.46 -16.48 10.12
CA LEU A 304 -7.86 -16.98 11.36
C LEU A 304 -7.62 -18.48 11.26
N LEU A 305 -6.57 -18.98 11.94
CA LEU A 305 -6.32 -20.42 12.14
C LEU A 305 -7.00 -20.92 13.42
N ARG A 306 -8.22 -20.44 13.64
CA ARG A 306 -9.08 -20.77 14.78
C ARG A 306 -10.48 -21.01 14.26
N GLU A 307 -11.27 -21.81 14.99
CA GLU A 307 -12.68 -21.99 14.74
C GLU A 307 -13.44 -20.67 14.85
N GLN A 308 -14.30 -20.40 13.88
CA GLN A 308 -15.14 -19.22 13.83
C GLN A 308 -16.59 -19.60 13.51
N ASN A 309 -17.54 -19.03 14.24
CA ASN A 309 -18.95 -19.12 13.89
C ASN A 309 -19.23 -18.26 12.64
N THR A 310 -20.04 -18.81 11.74
CA THR A 310 -20.44 -18.14 10.49
C THR A 310 -21.75 -18.72 9.99
N VAL A 311 -22.09 -18.44 8.72
CA VAL A 311 -23.21 -19.05 8.01
C VAL A 311 -22.74 -19.61 6.65
N ASP A 312 -23.46 -20.62 6.18
CA ASP A 312 -23.30 -21.12 4.81
C ASP A 312 -23.93 -20.17 3.78
N THR A 313 -23.83 -20.51 2.49
CA THR A 313 -24.35 -19.70 1.38
C THR A 313 -25.87 -19.62 1.32
N VAL A 314 -26.60 -20.47 2.06
CA VAL A 314 -28.08 -20.46 2.17
C VAL A 314 -28.56 -19.90 3.51
N GLY A 315 -27.64 -19.48 4.40
CA GLY A 315 -27.93 -18.77 5.64
C GLY A 315 -27.99 -19.64 6.89
N ASN A 316 -27.67 -20.94 6.83
CA ASN A 316 -27.66 -21.81 8.01
C ASN A 316 -26.41 -21.54 8.87
N PRO A 317 -26.53 -21.46 10.22
CA PRO A 317 -25.40 -21.37 11.12
C PRO A 317 -24.43 -22.55 10.92
N THR A 318 -23.14 -22.26 10.88
CA THR A 318 -22.08 -23.25 10.73
C THR A 318 -20.78 -22.78 11.38
N GLU A 319 -19.84 -23.69 11.53
CA GLU A 319 -18.49 -23.41 12.01
C GLU A 319 -17.50 -23.51 10.87
N LEU A 320 -16.54 -22.59 10.86
CA LEU A 320 -15.47 -22.54 9.87
C LEU A 320 -14.13 -22.75 10.56
N ASN A 321 -13.47 -23.83 10.20
CA ASN A 321 -12.08 -24.11 10.53
C ASN A 321 -11.21 -23.91 9.31
N VAL A 322 -10.54 -22.76 9.20
CA VAL A 322 -9.69 -22.43 8.06
C VAL A 322 -8.36 -23.17 8.19
N ARG A 323 -7.97 -23.82 7.09
CA ARG A 323 -6.65 -24.40 6.92
C ARG A 323 -5.86 -23.55 5.92
N GLY A 324 -4.55 -23.60 5.97
CA GLY A 324 -3.70 -22.92 4.98
C GLY A 324 -2.68 -21.95 5.60
N ARG A 325 -2.05 -21.19 4.74
CA ARG A 325 -0.88 -20.36 5.06
C ARG A 325 -1.28 -18.87 4.97
N HIS A 326 -1.54 -18.24 6.13
CA HIS A 326 -1.97 -16.85 6.23
C HIS A 326 -0.97 -16.00 7.01
N ASP A 327 -0.95 -14.69 6.75
CA ASP A 327 -0.17 -13.74 7.53
C ASP A 327 -0.86 -13.48 8.87
N ALA A 328 -0.12 -13.52 9.98
CA ALA A 328 -0.62 -13.06 11.28
C ALA A 328 -0.68 -11.51 11.33
N CYS A 329 0.20 -10.84 10.59
CA CYS A 329 0.23 -9.40 10.44
C CYS A 329 0.57 -9.04 8.98
N VAL A 330 -0.24 -8.17 8.35
CA VAL A 330 -0.03 -7.79 6.93
C VAL A 330 0.94 -6.62 6.77
N LEU A 331 1.24 -5.87 7.83
CA LEU A 331 1.96 -4.59 7.75
C LEU A 331 3.31 -4.70 7.02
N PRO A 332 4.19 -5.68 7.31
CA PRO A 332 5.47 -5.75 6.62
C PRO A 332 5.35 -5.83 5.09
N ARG A 333 4.30 -6.50 4.61
CA ARG A 333 4.02 -6.63 3.18
C ARG A 333 3.25 -5.45 2.60
N ALA A 334 2.54 -4.71 3.45
CA ALA A 334 1.76 -3.55 3.05
C ALA A 334 2.61 -2.28 2.88
N VAL A 335 3.76 -2.18 3.56
CA VAL A 335 4.70 -1.05 3.44
C VAL A 335 5.01 -0.71 1.97
N PRO A 336 5.53 -1.61 1.13
CA PRO A 336 5.80 -1.29 -0.28
C PRO A 336 4.54 -0.99 -1.10
N ILE A 337 3.36 -1.46 -0.68
CA ILE A 337 2.09 -1.15 -1.36
C ILE A 337 1.67 0.30 -1.08
N VAL A 338 1.84 0.76 0.16
CA VAL A 338 1.60 2.16 0.56
C VAL A 338 2.52 3.09 -0.23
N GLU A 339 3.83 2.79 -0.29
CA GLU A 339 4.79 3.55 -1.10
C GLU A 339 4.41 3.57 -2.58
N ALA A 340 4.04 2.42 -3.15
CA ALA A 340 3.68 2.28 -4.55
C ALA A 340 2.47 3.14 -4.93
N MET A 341 1.41 3.07 -4.12
CA MET A 341 0.20 3.86 -4.37
C MET A 341 0.47 5.36 -4.21
N THR A 342 1.29 5.74 -3.22
CA THR A 342 1.73 7.12 -3.04
C THR A 342 2.51 7.63 -4.25
N ALA A 343 3.46 6.85 -4.75
CA ALA A 343 4.27 7.21 -5.90
C ALA A 343 3.41 7.47 -7.16
N MET A 344 2.40 6.62 -7.39
CA MET A 344 1.48 6.82 -8.51
C MET A 344 0.66 8.11 -8.36
N VAL A 345 0.16 8.43 -7.14
CA VAL A 345 -0.58 9.70 -6.91
C VAL A 345 0.31 10.91 -7.11
N ILE A 346 1.53 10.89 -6.58
CA ILE A 346 2.48 12.01 -6.69
C ILE A 346 2.88 12.23 -8.15
N LEU A 347 3.22 11.16 -8.88
CA LEU A 347 3.57 11.28 -10.30
C LEU A 347 2.39 11.78 -11.15
N ASP A 348 1.19 11.26 -10.94
CA ASP A 348 -0.02 11.67 -11.66
C ASP A 348 -0.28 13.17 -11.46
N ASN A 349 -0.22 13.66 -10.20
CA ASN A 349 -0.38 15.08 -9.91
C ASN A 349 0.78 15.95 -10.44
N TYR A 350 2.01 15.43 -10.44
CA TYR A 350 3.14 16.12 -11.05
C TYR A 350 2.93 16.33 -12.56
N LEU A 351 2.48 15.30 -13.26
CA LEU A 351 2.17 15.38 -14.69
C LEU A 351 0.99 16.32 -14.98
N LEU A 352 -0.08 16.25 -14.18
CA LEU A 352 -1.21 17.18 -14.25
C LEU A 352 -0.75 18.63 -14.07
N ASN A 353 0.07 18.91 -13.06
CA ASN A 353 0.58 20.26 -12.82
C ASN A 353 1.39 20.82 -13.99
N LYS A 354 2.11 19.96 -14.74
CA LYS A 354 2.84 20.36 -15.96
C LYS A 354 1.93 20.74 -17.13
N THR A 355 0.66 20.40 -17.09
CA THR A 355 -0.29 20.82 -18.14
C THR A 355 -0.81 22.23 -17.92
N ILE A 356 -0.58 22.82 -16.74
CA ILE A 356 -1.06 24.14 -16.35
C ILE A 356 0.05 25.20 -16.48
N LYS A 357 1.33 24.79 -16.40
CA LYS A 357 2.51 25.69 -16.40
C LYS A 357 3.41 25.44 -17.58
#